data_45c3b0ebc73248e12c8bdbc09fb2ba0c
#
_entry.id   45c3b0ebc73248e12c8bdbc09fb2ba0c
#
_cell.length_a   1.000
_cell.length_b   1.000
_cell.length_c   1.000
_cell.angle_alpha   90.00
_cell.angle_beta   90.00
_cell.angle_gamma   90.00
#
_symmetry.space_group_name_H-M   'P 1'
#
loop_
_entity.id
_entity.type
_entity.pdbx_description
1 polymer ?
#
loop_
_entity_poly.entity_id
_entity_poly.type
_entity_poly.pdbx_seq_one_letter_code
_entity_poly.pdbx_strand_id
1 'polypeptide(L)'
;GLQLLGSQNDMATIRLYLNIAYGAKSSTIDGLLNATGNNVYLINPNGVVIGKSGTINANKFGVSTSSIDSKAMQEFADRSTFESPVFSPKFTANKGNVINMGNIKANDVLIIGNEVGNVGADGVGNFNLQDNGKVQFVGDKVKVNVGSIKNANSIIVSAQTAATLGQSTTDVYKNNTNNLDSRVQAQNYNGLTNYL
;
A
#
# COMPACT_ATOMS: atom_id res chain seq x y z
N GLY A 1 -2.83 5.81 -19.53
CA GLY A 1 -2.10 5.77 -18.27
C GLY A 1 -1.61 7.14 -17.83
N LEU A 2 -1.40 7.32 -16.56
CA LEU A 2 -0.80 8.52 -15.99
C LEU A 2 0.70 8.33 -15.84
N GLN A 3 1.48 9.31 -16.28
CA GLN A 3 2.92 9.30 -16.20
C GLN A 3 3.41 10.49 -15.37
N LEU A 4 4.10 10.21 -14.27
CA LEU A 4 4.66 11.19 -13.37
C LEU A 4 6.18 11.05 -13.36
N LEU A 5 6.86 11.89 -14.13
CA LEU A 5 8.31 11.83 -14.29
C LEU A 5 8.99 12.98 -13.57
N GLY A 6 10.11 12.68 -12.92
CA GLY A 6 11.04 13.70 -12.46
C GLY A 6 11.78 14.35 -13.62
N SER A 7 12.41 15.50 -13.39
CA SER A 7 13.28 16.14 -14.37
C SER A 7 14.49 15.23 -14.67
N GLN A 8 14.78 15.04 -15.93
CA GLN A 8 15.95 14.26 -16.34
C GLN A 8 17.28 14.89 -15.92
N ASN A 9 17.29 16.18 -15.68
CA ASN A 9 18.49 16.93 -15.27
C ASN A 9 18.71 16.94 -13.77
N ASP A 10 17.77 16.37 -13.00
CA ASP A 10 17.81 16.39 -11.54
C ASP A 10 17.63 14.97 -11.01
N MET A 11 18.61 14.12 -11.30
CA MET A 11 18.58 12.69 -10.94
C MET A 11 18.63 12.46 -9.42
N ALA A 12 18.99 13.46 -8.63
CA ALA A 12 19.05 13.35 -7.17
C ALA A 12 17.74 13.78 -6.49
N THR A 13 16.80 14.41 -7.21
CA THR A 13 15.56 14.90 -6.60
C THR A 13 14.43 13.91 -6.76
N ILE A 14 13.98 13.37 -5.64
CA ILE A 14 12.76 12.56 -5.57
C ILE A 14 11.60 13.53 -5.37
N ARG A 15 10.65 13.51 -6.29
CA ARG A 15 9.42 14.29 -6.19
C ARG A 15 8.35 13.51 -5.49
N LEU A 16 7.50 14.23 -4.81
CA LEU A 16 6.36 13.70 -4.10
C LEU A 16 5.07 14.16 -4.78
N TYR A 17 4.22 13.20 -5.12
CA TYR A 17 2.91 13.44 -5.70
C TYR A 17 1.83 12.96 -4.73
N LEU A 18 1.03 13.90 -4.24
CA LEU A 18 -0.12 13.61 -3.41
C LEU A 18 -1.39 13.78 -4.25
N ASN A 19 -2.16 12.72 -4.38
CA ASN A 19 -3.44 12.75 -5.10
C ASN A 19 -4.57 12.38 -4.16
N ILE A 20 -5.53 13.29 -4.03
CA ILE A 20 -6.68 13.11 -3.14
C ILE A 20 -7.96 13.12 -3.98
N ALA A 21 -8.75 12.07 -3.86
CA ALA A 21 -10.06 11.99 -4.49
C ALA A 21 -11.14 12.44 -3.50
N TYR A 22 -11.93 13.42 -3.89
CA TYR A 22 -12.99 14.01 -3.07
C TYR A 22 -14.40 13.53 -3.41
N GLY A 23 -14.53 12.65 -4.39
CA GLY A 23 -15.84 12.15 -4.82
C GLY A 23 -16.45 11.14 -3.86
N ALA A 24 -17.62 10.63 -4.26
CA ALA A 24 -18.36 9.61 -3.52
C ALA A 24 -18.07 8.18 -4.02
N LYS A 25 -17.18 8.00 -4.98
CA LYS A 25 -16.86 6.71 -5.60
C LYS A 25 -15.43 6.29 -5.27
N SER A 26 -15.21 4.98 -5.20
CA SER A 26 -13.87 4.42 -5.14
C SER A 26 -13.07 4.72 -6.42
N SER A 27 -11.76 4.68 -6.31
CA SER A 27 -10.85 4.80 -7.44
C SER A 27 -10.44 3.41 -7.93
N THR A 28 -10.41 3.24 -9.24
CA THR A 28 -9.90 2.02 -9.88
C THR A 28 -8.78 2.39 -10.84
N ILE A 29 -7.66 1.69 -10.71
CA ILE A 29 -6.51 1.86 -11.60
C ILE A 29 -6.39 0.60 -12.45
N ASP A 30 -6.76 0.71 -13.71
CA ASP A 30 -6.67 -0.39 -14.69
C ASP A 30 -5.60 -0.16 -15.77
N GLY A 31 -4.96 0.97 -15.73
CA GLY A 31 -3.87 1.34 -16.63
C GLY A 31 -2.54 1.48 -15.93
N LEU A 32 -1.61 2.16 -16.56
CA LEU A 32 -0.28 2.40 -16.04
C LEU A 32 -0.21 3.76 -15.33
N LEU A 33 0.21 3.74 -14.08
CA LEU A 33 0.68 4.91 -13.35
C LEU A 33 2.21 4.80 -13.26
N ASN A 34 2.91 5.58 -14.06
CA ASN A 34 4.37 5.58 -14.09
C ASN A 34 4.92 6.80 -13.36
N ALA A 35 5.46 6.55 -12.18
CA ALA A 35 6.14 7.54 -11.34
C ALA A 35 7.53 7.05 -10.95
N THR A 36 8.22 6.39 -11.88
CA THR A 36 9.56 5.83 -11.65
C THR A 36 10.49 6.89 -11.09
N GLY A 37 11.15 6.57 -9.97
CA GLY A 37 12.05 7.49 -9.28
C GLY A 37 11.35 8.51 -8.38
N ASN A 38 10.03 8.51 -8.30
CA ASN A 38 9.25 9.44 -7.50
C ASN A 38 8.38 8.73 -6.47
N ASN A 39 7.94 9.47 -5.47
CA ASN A 39 7.00 8.99 -4.46
C ASN A 39 5.58 9.43 -4.82
N VAL A 40 4.64 8.52 -4.66
CA VAL A 40 3.21 8.78 -4.92
C VAL A 40 2.40 8.36 -3.71
N TYR A 41 1.48 9.21 -3.31
CA TYR A 41 0.50 8.88 -2.27
C TYR A 41 -0.91 9.17 -2.80
N LEU A 42 -1.76 8.16 -2.78
CA LEU A 42 -3.16 8.25 -3.23
C LEU A 42 -4.08 8.14 -2.02
N ILE A 43 -5.04 9.05 -1.92
CA ILE A 43 -6.05 9.00 -0.89
C ILE A 43 -7.43 9.02 -1.52
N ASN A 44 -8.23 8.01 -1.20
CA ASN A 44 -9.67 8.00 -1.51
C ASN A 44 -10.42 7.32 -0.36
N PRO A 45 -11.19 8.07 0.43
CA PRO A 45 -11.96 7.51 1.54
C PRO A 45 -12.92 6.39 1.15
N ASN A 46 -13.35 6.36 -0.10
CA ASN A 46 -14.28 5.35 -0.61
C ASN A 46 -13.59 4.04 -1.02
N GLY A 47 -12.28 4.02 -1.05
CA GLY A 47 -11.49 2.86 -1.45
C GLY A 47 -10.67 3.07 -2.72
N VAL A 48 -9.68 2.22 -2.91
CA VAL A 48 -8.82 2.18 -4.09
C VAL A 48 -8.63 0.73 -4.49
N VAL A 49 -8.84 0.45 -5.76
CA VAL A 49 -8.60 -0.86 -6.34
C VAL A 49 -7.58 -0.70 -7.47
N ILE A 50 -6.48 -1.42 -7.38
CA ILE A 50 -5.62 -1.66 -8.53
C ILE A 50 -6.18 -2.89 -9.22
N GLY A 51 -6.77 -2.69 -10.39
CA GLY A 51 -7.39 -3.77 -11.14
C GLY A 51 -6.37 -4.71 -11.76
N LYS A 52 -6.84 -5.84 -12.29
CA LYS A 52 -5.99 -6.88 -12.87
C LYS A 52 -5.06 -6.35 -13.97
N SER A 53 -5.50 -5.34 -14.72
CA SER A 53 -4.71 -4.69 -15.77
C SER A 53 -3.92 -3.48 -15.29
N GLY A 54 -4.02 -3.14 -14.00
CA GLY A 54 -3.33 -1.98 -13.43
C GLY A 54 -1.87 -2.26 -13.17
N THR A 55 -1.05 -1.26 -13.41
CA THR A 55 0.39 -1.30 -13.11
C THR A 55 0.82 0.02 -12.50
N ILE A 56 1.55 -0.06 -11.40
CA ILE A 56 2.11 1.10 -10.71
C ILE A 56 3.62 0.93 -10.65
N ASN A 57 4.35 1.95 -11.11
CA ASN A 57 5.78 2.05 -10.95
C ASN A 57 6.09 3.31 -10.15
N ALA A 58 6.78 3.17 -9.04
CA ALA A 58 7.16 4.29 -8.19
C ALA A 58 8.43 3.97 -7.39
N ASN A 59 9.04 4.98 -6.80
CA ASN A 59 10.05 4.75 -5.76
C ASN A 59 9.36 4.31 -4.47
N LYS A 60 8.41 5.12 -3.98
CA LYS A 60 7.55 4.75 -2.86
C LYS A 60 6.10 4.97 -3.26
N PHE A 61 5.26 4.01 -2.93
CA PHE A 61 3.83 4.06 -3.22
C PHE A 61 3.03 3.92 -1.95
N GLY A 62 2.28 4.95 -1.61
CA GLY A 62 1.33 4.93 -0.51
C GLY A 62 -0.09 5.04 -1.02
N VAL A 63 -1.00 4.32 -0.41
CA VAL A 63 -2.43 4.39 -0.72
C VAL A 63 -3.24 4.23 0.56
N SER A 64 -4.21 5.11 0.74
CA SER A 64 -5.00 5.15 1.96
C SER A 64 -6.44 5.56 1.68
N THR A 65 -7.34 5.00 2.46
CA THR A 65 -8.73 5.47 2.57
C THR A 65 -8.89 6.55 3.63
N SER A 66 -7.81 6.90 4.31
CA SER A 66 -7.82 7.86 5.40
C SER A 66 -7.42 9.23 4.93
N SER A 67 -8.10 10.26 5.42
CA SER A 67 -7.63 11.62 5.24
C SER A 67 -6.35 11.85 6.06
N ILE A 68 -5.45 12.63 5.50
CA ILE A 68 -4.24 13.08 6.18
C ILE A 68 -4.48 14.52 6.66
N ASP A 69 -4.15 14.82 7.91
CA ASP A 69 -4.18 16.21 8.38
C ASP A 69 -3.01 17.02 7.79
N SER A 70 -3.10 18.34 7.90
CA SER A 70 -2.10 19.24 7.31
C SER A 70 -0.68 18.99 7.82
N LYS A 71 -0.54 18.61 9.09
CA LYS A 71 0.75 18.31 9.69
C LYS A 71 1.35 17.03 9.09
N ALA A 72 0.55 15.97 8.97
CA ALA A 72 0.98 14.73 8.37
C ALA A 72 1.33 14.92 6.89
N MET A 73 0.58 15.77 6.17
CA MET A 73 0.90 16.13 4.79
C MET A 73 2.26 16.82 4.69
N GLN A 74 2.54 17.76 5.61
CA GLN A 74 3.81 18.46 5.64
C GLN A 74 4.97 17.52 5.96
N GLU A 75 4.79 16.64 6.93
CA GLU A 75 5.79 15.65 7.30
C GLU A 75 6.07 14.68 6.15
N PHE A 76 5.03 14.27 5.42
CA PHE A 76 5.19 13.45 4.24
C PHE A 76 5.92 14.20 3.12
N ALA A 77 5.63 15.47 2.90
CA ALA A 77 6.30 16.30 1.90
C ALA A 77 7.79 16.49 2.23
N ASP A 78 8.13 16.65 3.50
CA ASP A 78 9.50 16.91 3.95
C ASP A 78 10.35 15.63 4.04
N ARG A 79 9.73 14.46 4.00
CA ARG A 79 10.42 13.18 4.19
C ARG A 79 10.14 12.21 3.06
N SER A 80 11.18 11.57 2.60
CA SER A 80 11.09 10.55 1.57
C SER A 80 10.75 9.15 2.14
N THR A 81 10.35 9.03 3.41
CA THR A 81 10.06 7.76 4.06
C THR A 81 8.63 7.68 4.58
N PHE A 82 8.05 6.48 4.58
CA PHE A 82 6.78 6.17 5.23
C PHE A 82 6.97 5.60 6.64
N GLU A 83 8.11 5.83 7.26
CA GLU A 83 8.44 5.21 8.52
C GLU A 83 7.63 5.78 9.68
N SER A 84 7.00 4.90 10.41
CA SER A 84 6.43 5.17 11.72
C SER A 84 7.56 5.41 12.74
N PRO A 85 7.44 6.29 13.70
CA PRO A 85 6.25 7.03 14.15
C PRO A 85 6.03 8.38 13.46
N VAL A 86 6.80 8.68 12.46
CA VAL A 86 6.84 9.98 11.82
C VAL A 86 5.63 10.22 10.94
N PHE A 87 5.09 9.14 10.38
CA PHE A 87 3.93 9.17 9.53
C PHE A 87 2.77 8.45 10.22
N SER A 88 2.04 9.18 11.03
CA SER A 88 0.82 8.70 11.71
C SER A 88 -0.35 9.55 11.28
N PRO A 89 -0.94 9.29 10.12
CA PRO A 89 -2.10 10.02 9.68
C PRO A 89 -3.27 9.77 10.65
N LYS A 90 -4.00 10.84 10.99
CA LYS A 90 -5.24 10.68 11.72
C LYS A 90 -6.31 10.15 10.78
N PHE A 91 -6.84 9.02 11.12
CA PHE A 91 -7.89 8.36 10.35
C PHE A 91 -9.26 8.77 10.85
N THR A 92 -10.08 9.32 9.98
CA THR A 92 -11.53 9.25 10.16
C THR A 92 -11.96 7.81 9.89
N ALA A 93 -13.00 7.34 10.56
CA ALA A 93 -13.50 5.97 10.40
C ALA A 93 -13.60 5.60 8.92
N ASN A 94 -12.77 4.67 8.48
CA ASN A 94 -12.68 4.30 7.10
C ASN A 94 -13.63 3.19 6.75
N LYS A 95 -14.35 3.39 5.67
CA LYS A 95 -15.26 2.38 5.13
C LYS A 95 -14.72 1.76 3.85
N GLY A 96 -13.75 2.39 3.22
CA GLY A 96 -13.20 1.94 1.95
C GLY A 96 -12.15 0.84 2.10
N ASN A 97 -12.06 0.03 1.08
CA ASN A 97 -11.07 -1.05 0.97
C ASN A 97 -9.96 -0.67 0.01
N VAL A 98 -8.77 -1.22 0.22
CA VAL A 98 -7.65 -1.05 -0.70
C VAL A 98 -7.12 -2.42 -1.10
N ILE A 99 -7.36 -2.77 -2.34
CA ILE A 99 -7.03 -4.10 -2.86
C ILE A 99 -6.16 -3.95 -4.11
N ASN A 100 -5.04 -4.63 -4.13
CA ASN A 100 -4.21 -4.76 -5.32
C ASN A 100 -4.46 -6.11 -5.99
N MET A 101 -5.06 -6.08 -7.17
CA MET A 101 -5.19 -7.26 -8.05
C MET A 101 -4.30 -7.15 -9.30
N GLY A 102 -3.53 -6.08 -9.41
CA GLY A 102 -2.62 -5.80 -10.51
C GLY A 102 -1.17 -5.98 -10.14
N ASN A 103 -0.32 -5.06 -10.59
CA ASN A 103 1.12 -5.13 -10.38
C ASN A 103 1.63 -3.81 -9.79
N ILE A 104 2.31 -3.89 -8.67
CA ILE A 104 2.97 -2.74 -8.05
C ILE A 104 4.46 -3.01 -8.00
N LYS A 105 5.23 -2.13 -8.63
CA LYS A 105 6.70 -2.12 -8.61
C LYS A 105 7.17 -0.87 -7.91
N ALA A 106 7.81 -1.03 -6.77
CA ALA A 106 8.30 0.07 -5.96
C ALA A 106 9.41 -0.39 -5.01
N ASN A 107 10.09 0.54 -4.35
CA ASN A 107 11.00 0.20 -3.27
C ASN A 107 10.22 -0.07 -2.00
N ASP A 108 9.33 0.84 -1.62
CA ASP A 108 8.47 0.69 -0.45
C ASP A 108 7.00 0.92 -0.81
N VAL A 109 6.12 0.20 -0.12
CA VAL A 109 4.68 0.31 -0.30
C VAL A 109 4.00 0.40 1.07
N LEU A 110 3.04 1.32 1.20
CA LEU A 110 2.18 1.46 2.37
C LEU A 110 0.72 1.43 1.93
N ILE A 111 -0.04 0.50 2.48
CA ILE A 111 -1.47 0.32 2.16
C ILE A 111 -2.28 0.39 3.44
N ILE A 112 -3.21 1.35 3.50
CA ILE A 112 -4.04 1.60 4.68
C ILE A 112 -5.51 1.68 4.27
N GLY A 113 -6.37 0.91 4.93
CA GLY A 113 -7.81 0.93 4.67
C GLY A 113 -8.59 0.06 5.65
N ASN A 114 -9.86 -0.17 5.36
CA ASN A 114 -10.69 -1.05 6.17
C ASN A 114 -10.33 -2.53 5.91
N GLU A 115 -10.52 -3.00 4.71
CA GLU A 115 -10.01 -4.29 4.26
C GLU A 115 -8.91 -4.04 3.23
N VAL A 116 -7.73 -4.59 3.48
CA VAL A 116 -6.55 -4.35 2.63
C VAL A 116 -5.84 -5.64 2.29
N GLY A 117 -5.16 -5.64 1.16
CA GLY A 117 -4.37 -6.79 0.73
C GLY A 117 -4.24 -6.89 -0.76
N ASN A 118 -3.88 -8.08 -1.21
CA ASN A 118 -3.70 -8.38 -2.63
C ASN A 118 -4.54 -9.57 -3.12
N VAL A 119 -5.58 -9.91 -2.38
CA VAL A 119 -6.55 -10.94 -2.77
C VAL A 119 -7.90 -10.28 -3.01
N GLY A 120 -8.35 -10.30 -4.21
CA GLY A 120 -9.61 -9.68 -4.62
C GLY A 120 -10.46 -10.59 -5.49
N ALA A 121 -11.62 -10.06 -5.93
CA ALA A 121 -12.61 -10.81 -6.70
C ALA A 121 -12.05 -11.31 -8.04
N ASP A 122 -11.16 -10.55 -8.68
CA ASP A 122 -10.63 -10.86 -10.01
C ASP A 122 -9.25 -11.54 -9.96
N GLY A 123 -8.74 -11.83 -8.78
CA GLY A 123 -7.50 -12.55 -8.61
C GLY A 123 -6.57 -12.00 -7.55
N VAL A 124 -5.33 -12.45 -7.61
CA VAL A 124 -4.26 -12.09 -6.69
C VAL A 124 -3.32 -11.11 -7.37
N GLY A 125 -3.09 -9.98 -6.71
CA GLY A 125 -2.15 -8.96 -7.18
C GLY A 125 -0.70 -9.28 -6.81
N ASN A 126 0.20 -8.67 -7.55
CA ASN A 126 1.64 -8.85 -7.38
C ASN A 126 2.28 -7.57 -6.84
N PHE A 127 3.26 -7.75 -5.99
CA PHE A 127 4.21 -6.73 -5.58
C PHE A 127 5.61 -7.18 -5.99
N ASN A 128 6.33 -6.30 -6.64
CA ASN A 128 7.74 -6.51 -6.95
C ASN A 128 8.52 -5.36 -6.33
N LEU A 129 9.10 -5.60 -5.18
CA LEU A 129 9.85 -4.57 -4.46
C LEU A 129 11.29 -4.51 -4.95
N GLN A 130 11.96 -3.45 -4.60
CA GLN A 130 13.35 -3.20 -4.97
C GLN A 130 14.14 -2.71 -3.76
N ASP A 131 15.45 -2.84 -3.82
CA ASP A 131 16.40 -2.28 -2.83
C ASP A 131 16.06 -2.66 -1.38
N ASN A 132 15.74 -3.95 -1.16
CA ASN A 132 15.37 -4.47 0.16
C ASN A 132 14.18 -3.72 0.79
N GLY A 133 13.25 -3.31 -0.03
CA GLY A 133 12.09 -2.56 0.40
C GLY A 133 11.11 -3.35 1.23
N LYS A 134 10.15 -2.65 1.80
CA LYS A 134 9.11 -3.23 2.63
C LYS A 134 7.72 -2.90 2.09
N VAL A 135 6.79 -3.78 2.36
CA VAL A 135 5.36 -3.52 2.17
C VAL A 135 4.65 -3.59 3.51
N GLN A 136 3.81 -2.60 3.78
CA GLN A 136 3.03 -2.50 5.00
C GLN A 136 1.55 -2.51 4.67
N PHE A 137 0.82 -3.43 5.31
CA PHE A 137 -0.64 -3.52 5.22
C PHE A 137 -1.22 -3.15 6.58
N VAL A 138 -2.06 -2.13 6.59
CA VAL A 138 -2.70 -1.61 7.81
C VAL A 138 -4.21 -1.56 7.60
N GLY A 139 -4.97 -2.30 8.37
CA GLY A 139 -6.43 -2.30 8.22
C GLY A 139 -7.16 -3.01 9.34
N ASP A 140 -8.50 -2.97 9.27
CA ASP A 140 -9.33 -3.78 10.15
C ASP A 140 -9.15 -5.26 9.81
N LYS A 141 -9.24 -5.59 8.53
CA LYS A 141 -8.98 -6.93 7.99
C LYS A 141 -7.89 -6.87 6.94
N VAL A 142 -6.94 -7.78 7.04
CA VAL A 142 -5.83 -7.90 6.09
C VAL A 142 -5.86 -9.28 5.46
N LYS A 143 -5.90 -9.34 4.12
CA LYS A 143 -5.85 -10.58 3.35
C LYS A 143 -4.71 -10.52 2.35
N VAL A 144 -3.65 -11.24 2.62
CA VAL A 144 -2.42 -11.19 1.83
C VAL A 144 -2.00 -12.58 1.37
N ASN A 145 -1.74 -12.69 0.08
CA ASN A 145 -1.00 -13.79 -0.48
C ASN A 145 0.47 -13.40 -0.54
N VAL A 146 1.28 -13.92 0.37
CA VAL A 146 2.69 -13.54 0.50
C VAL A 146 3.56 -14.11 -0.62
N GLY A 147 3.12 -15.19 -1.26
CA GLY A 147 3.81 -15.77 -2.41
C GLY A 147 3.84 -14.85 -3.63
N SER A 148 2.93 -13.90 -3.72
CA SER A 148 2.85 -12.91 -4.79
C SER A 148 3.60 -11.60 -4.46
N ILE A 149 4.28 -11.56 -3.33
CA ILE A 149 5.14 -10.44 -2.93
C ILE A 149 6.59 -10.86 -3.12
N LYS A 150 7.24 -10.28 -4.12
CA LYS A 150 8.61 -10.63 -4.51
C LYS A 150 9.59 -9.55 -4.08
N ASN A 151 10.78 -9.98 -3.68
CA ASN A 151 11.92 -9.12 -3.37
C ASN A 151 11.69 -8.18 -2.18
N ALA A 152 10.72 -8.45 -1.33
CA ALA A 152 10.52 -7.70 -0.11
C ALA A 152 11.50 -8.15 0.96
N ASN A 153 12.10 -7.20 1.67
CA ASN A 153 12.88 -7.47 2.87
C ASN A 153 11.95 -7.80 4.05
N SER A 154 10.84 -7.11 4.13
CA SER A 154 9.82 -7.38 5.14
C SER A 154 8.41 -7.11 4.62
N ILE A 155 7.47 -7.87 5.16
CA ILE A 155 6.03 -7.74 4.93
C ILE A 155 5.40 -7.48 6.30
N ILE A 156 5.02 -6.24 6.54
CA ILE A 156 4.50 -5.82 7.84
C ILE A 156 2.97 -5.83 7.77
N VAL A 157 2.36 -6.59 8.65
CA VAL A 157 0.91 -6.74 8.69
C VAL A 157 0.37 -6.26 10.01
N SER A 158 -0.51 -5.29 9.95
CA SER A 158 -1.15 -4.67 11.10
C SER A 158 -2.66 -4.73 10.91
N ALA A 159 -3.30 -5.71 11.55
CA ALA A 159 -4.73 -5.97 11.42
C ALA A 159 -5.45 -5.80 12.76
N GLN A 160 -6.58 -5.10 12.78
CA GLN A 160 -7.34 -4.91 14.01
C GLN A 160 -8.17 -6.14 14.37
N THR A 161 -8.88 -6.72 13.40
CA THR A 161 -9.82 -7.81 13.64
C THR A 161 -9.28 -9.15 13.16
N ALA A 162 -8.74 -9.20 11.96
CA ALA A 162 -8.26 -10.43 11.36
C ALA A 162 -7.17 -10.19 10.34
N ALA A 163 -6.14 -11.03 10.38
CA ALA A 163 -5.14 -11.13 9.34
C ALA A 163 -5.08 -12.56 8.84
N THR A 164 -5.15 -12.73 7.54
CA THR A 164 -4.99 -14.02 6.90
C THR A 164 -3.92 -13.95 5.84
N LEU A 165 -2.97 -14.89 5.89
CA LEU A 165 -1.73 -14.84 5.15
C LEU A 165 -1.56 -16.16 4.40
N GLY A 166 -1.84 -16.14 3.11
CA GLY A 166 -1.56 -17.26 2.24
C GLY A 166 -0.10 -17.27 1.80
N GLN A 167 0.50 -18.44 1.61
CA GLN A 167 1.91 -18.54 1.24
C GLN A 167 2.14 -18.93 -0.21
N SER A 168 1.16 -19.51 -0.86
CA SER A 168 1.27 -19.97 -2.25
C SER A 168 0.61 -19.01 -3.21
N THR A 169 1.25 -18.76 -4.35
CA THR A 169 0.65 -17.99 -5.45
C THR A 169 -0.51 -18.71 -6.12
N THR A 170 -0.57 -20.04 -6.01
CA THR A 170 -1.64 -20.85 -6.58
C THR A 170 -2.84 -20.99 -5.65
N ASP A 171 -2.62 -20.87 -4.35
CA ASP A 171 -3.69 -20.87 -3.36
C ASP A 171 -4.16 -19.42 -3.17
N VAL A 172 -5.38 -19.15 -3.50
CA VAL A 172 -5.94 -17.79 -3.39
C VAL A 172 -5.87 -17.33 -1.95
N TYR A 173 -6.07 -18.26 -1.00
CA TYR A 173 -6.05 -17.87 0.39
C TYR A 173 -6.07 -19.08 1.33
N LYS A 174 -5.11 -19.13 2.24
CA LYS A 174 -5.13 -20.07 3.37
C LYS A 174 -4.78 -19.33 4.64
N ASN A 175 -5.57 -19.52 5.67
CA ASN A 175 -5.25 -19.06 7.01
C ASN A 175 -4.11 -19.94 7.55
N ASN A 176 -2.91 -19.41 7.59
CA ASN A 176 -1.75 -20.14 8.07
C ASN A 176 -1.01 -19.32 9.12
N THR A 177 -1.37 -19.56 10.38
CA THR A 177 -0.74 -18.88 11.52
C THR A 177 0.50 -19.62 12.03
N ASN A 178 0.74 -20.86 11.55
CA ASN A 178 1.79 -21.73 12.10
C ASN A 178 3.08 -21.73 11.28
N ASN A 179 3.01 -21.42 9.98
CA ASN A 179 4.15 -21.44 9.07
C ASN A 179 4.17 -20.13 8.26
N LEU A 180 4.36 -19.02 8.93
CA LEU A 180 4.49 -17.73 8.27
C LEU A 180 5.78 -17.66 7.46
N ASP A 181 5.70 -17.04 6.30
CA ASP A 181 6.87 -16.62 5.55
C ASP A 181 7.80 -15.82 6.46
N SER A 182 9.10 -16.08 6.39
CA SER A 182 10.09 -15.45 7.28
C SER A 182 10.15 -13.93 7.19
N ARG A 183 9.65 -13.36 6.09
CA ARG A 183 9.60 -11.91 5.90
C ARG A 183 8.44 -11.24 6.65
N VAL A 184 7.44 -12.02 7.05
CA VAL A 184 6.22 -11.48 7.66
C VAL A 184 6.47 -11.09 9.11
N GLN A 185 6.09 -9.87 9.43
CA GLN A 185 6.04 -9.32 10.77
C GLN A 185 4.60 -8.95 11.07
N ALA A 186 3.87 -9.85 11.68
CA ALA A 186 2.50 -9.61 12.10
C ALA A 186 2.52 -8.90 13.45
N GLN A 187 1.96 -7.71 13.48
CA GLN A 187 1.79 -6.96 14.72
C GLN A 187 0.39 -7.22 15.24
N ASN A 188 0.31 -7.70 16.47
CA ASN A 188 -0.97 -7.83 17.15
C ASN A 188 -1.51 -6.44 17.49
N TYR A 189 -2.80 -6.22 17.26
CA TYR A 189 -3.20 -4.91 16.86
C TYR A 189 -4.08 -4.16 17.85
N ASN A 190 -3.46 -3.61 18.85
CA ASN A 190 -3.96 -2.40 19.48
C ASN A 190 -3.52 -1.12 18.73
N GLY A 191 -2.99 -1.27 17.56
CA GLY A 191 -2.19 -0.25 16.94
C GLY A 191 -2.87 0.51 15.81
N LEU A 192 -4.12 0.19 15.43
CA LEU A 192 -4.89 1.13 14.61
C LEU A 192 -5.12 2.44 15.36
N THR A 193 -5.17 2.40 16.66
CA THR A 193 -5.20 3.61 17.48
C THR A 193 -3.98 4.51 17.26
N ASN A 194 -2.85 3.96 16.83
CA ASN A 194 -1.67 4.75 16.49
C ASN A 194 -1.73 5.36 15.09
N TYR A 195 -2.65 4.88 14.27
CA TYR A 195 -2.90 5.39 12.92
C TYR A 195 -4.27 6.06 12.79
N LEU A 196 -5.02 6.10 13.87
CA LEU A 196 -6.34 6.76 13.93
C LEU A 196 -6.23 8.19 14.44
#